data_8c1901883c4f6c2dac34affde32f571e
#
_entry.id   8c1901883c4f6c2dac34affde32f571e
#
_cell.length_a   1.000
_cell.length_b   1.000
_cell.length_c   1.000
_cell.angle_alpha   90.00
_cell.angle_beta   90.00
_cell.angle_gamma   90.00
#
_symmetry.space_group_name_H-M   'P 1'
#
loop_
_entity.id
_entity.type
_entity.pdbx_description
1 polymer ?
#
loop_
_entity_poly.entity_id
_entity_poly.type
_entity_poly.pdbx_seq_one_letter_code
_entity_poly.pdbx_strand_id
1 'polypeptide(L)'
;GYGMTEFLVNRSYADKYNLIACAIGHHIYESRWLRNSEYLNQIIHTWYRGNEGGPMAKMTKFSSWNADAVLGRYMVDGNKEFLLDMVKDLEAEYARWEKTNRLPNGLYWQGDVQDGMEESISGGRRKQYARPTINSYMYGNAKALSLIGIMTGDEGMAMKYGLKADSIKTLVQDKLWNTDHHFFETMRGDASAEVREAIGYIPWYFNLPDASSKYTVAWKEVMDEKGFSAPYGLTTAERRHPEFRTHGVGCLLYTSDAADE
;
A
#
# COMPACT_ATOMS: atom_id res chain seq x y z
N GLY A 1 4.53 -18.59 17.77
CA GLY A 1 4.98 -17.67 16.72
C GLY A 1 5.25 -16.29 17.28
N TYR A 2 6.08 -15.51 16.61
CA TYR A 2 6.35 -14.12 16.95
C TYR A 2 5.52 -13.20 16.08
N GLY A 3 5.04 -12.09 16.65
CA GLY A 3 4.44 -10.98 15.94
C GLY A 3 5.11 -9.68 16.36
N MET A 4 5.20 -8.72 15.45
CA MET A 4 5.63 -7.36 15.79
C MET A 4 4.40 -6.51 16.08
N THR A 5 4.42 -5.79 17.19
CA THR A 5 3.37 -4.84 17.57
C THR A 5 4.00 -3.53 18.04
N GLU A 6 3.35 -2.45 17.68
CA GLU A 6 3.72 -1.09 18.08
C GLU A 6 3.04 -0.69 19.40
N PHE A 7 2.10 -1.49 19.90
CA PHE A 7 1.26 -1.12 21.03
C PHE A 7 1.49 -2.00 22.25
N LEU A 8 1.69 -1.34 23.39
CA LEU A 8 1.79 -1.99 24.69
C LEU A 8 0.42 -2.36 25.29
N VAL A 9 -0.65 -1.75 24.81
CA VAL A 9 -2.03 -1.97 25.27
C VAL A 9 -2.92 -2.37 24.10
N ASN A 10 -3.95 -3.15 24.38
CA ASN A 10 -4.88 -3.61 23.37
C ASN A 10 -5.59 -2.44 22.67
N ARG A 11 -5.65 -2.49 21.34
CA ARG A 11 -6.36 -1.54 20.51
C ARG A 11 -7.53 -2.22 19.79
N SER A 12 -8.68 -1.56 19.73
CA SER A 12 -9.89 -2.11 19.10
C SER A 12 -9.74 -2.37 17.60
N TYR A 13 -8.81 -1.70 16.94
CA TYR A 13 -8.51 -1.87 15.52
C TYR A 13 -7.42 -2.91 15.22
N ALA A 14 -6.64 -3.31 16.24
CA ALA A 14 -5.70 -4.41 16.15
C ALA A 14 -6.41 -5.78 16.25
N ASP A 15 -5.69 -6.85 16.00
CA ASP A 15 -6.18 -8.20 16.20
C ASP A 15 -6.10 -8.66 17.67
N LYS A 16 -6.42 -9.94 17.91
CA LYS A 16 -6.38 -10.55 19.26
C LYS A 16 -5.00 -10.59 19.91
N TYR A 17 -3.93 -10.43 19.12
CA TYR A 17 -2.54 -10.36 19.60
C TYR A 17 -1.99 -8.94 19.57
N ASN A 18 -2.86 -7.97 19.40
CA ASN A 18 -2.51 -6.55 19.28
C ASN A 18 -1.62 -6.22 18.07
N LEU A 19 -1.74 -6.97 16.97
CA LEU A 19 -1.04 -6.77 15.73
C LEU A 19 -1.87 -5.88 14.79
N ILE A 20 -1.22 -5.01 14.03
CA ILE A 20 -1.85 -4.14 13.04
C ILE A 20 -1.32 -4.45 11.65
N ALA A 21 -2.23 -4.70 10.72
CA ALA A 21 -1.89 -5.12 9.37
C ALA A 21 -1.24 -4.02 8.51
N CYS A 22 -1.46 -2.74 8.82
CA CYS A 22 -0.89 -1.63 8.04
C CYS A 22 0.64 -1.64 8.00
N ALA A 23 1.30 -2.17 9.02
CA ALA A 23 2.76 -2.21 9.12
C ALA A 23 3.41 -3.48 8.52
N ILE A 24 2.66 -4.48 8.05
CA ILE A 24 3.23 -5.77 7.61
C ILE A 24 4.30 -5.58 6.53
N GLY A 25 3.98 -4.85 5.48
CA GLY A 25 4.92 -4.60 4.38
C GLY A 25 6.22 -3.94 4.86
N HIS A 26 6.11 -2.95 5.72
CA HIS A 26 7.25 -2.27 6.33
C HIS A 26 8.08 -3.24 7.19
N HIS A 27 7.44 -4.00 8.07
CA HIS A 27 8.13 -4.98 8.92
C HIS A 27 8.90 -6.01 8.09
N ILE A 28 8.33 -6.50 6.97
CA ILE A 28 9.03 -7.43 6.08
C ILE A 28 10.23 -6.75 5.41
N TYR A 29 10.07 -5.52 4.93
CA TYR A 29 11.14 -4.77 4.26
C TYR A 29 12.29 -4.44 5.18
N GLU A 30 12.03 -4.00 6.40
CA GLU A 30 13.06 -3.71 7.40
C GLU A 30 13.77 -4.98 7.87
N SER A 31 13.00 -6.03 8.16
CA SER A 31 13.53 -7.28 8.70
C SER A 31 14.22 -8.16 7.66
N ARG A 32 14.06 -7.89 6.35
CA ARG A 32 14.73 -8.69 5.28
C ARG A 32 16.25 -8.67 5.36
N TRP A 33 16.83 -7.69 6.06
CA TRP A 33 18.29 -7.55 6.27
C TRP A 33 18.79 -8.24 7.52
N LEU A 34 17.92 -8.85 8.33
CA LEU A 34 18.30 -9.58 9.52
C LEU A 34 19.13 -10.82 9.15
N ARG A 35 20.24 -11.04 9.87
CA ARG A 35 21.07 -12.24 9.69
C ARG A 35 20.33 -13.53 10.03
N ASN A 36 19.43 -13.49 11.01
CA ASN A 36 18.56 -14.61 11.35
C ASN A 36 17.16 -14.34 10.79
N SER A 37 16.85 -15.01 9.67
CA SER A 37 15.57 -14.88 8.99
C SER A 37 14.42 -15.61 9.70
N GLU A 38 14.70 -16.42 10.74
CA GLU A 38 13.68 -17.19 11.44
C GLU A 38 12.62 -16.30 12.11
N TYR A 39 13.03 -15.17 12.69
CA TYR A 39 12.07 -14.20 13.25
C TYR A 39 11.12 -13.67 12.19
N LEU A 40 11.65 -13.32 11.01
CA LEU A 40 10.83 -12.83 9.90
C LEU A 40 9.91 -13.93 9.35
N ASN A 41 10.39 -15.17 9.25
CA ASN A 41 9.56 -16.31 8.87
C ASN A 41 8.35 -16.43 9.81
N GLN A 42 8.60 -16.36 11.11
CA GLN A 42 7.55 -16.48 12.11
C GLN A 42 6.56 -15.30 12.08
N ILE A 43 7.04 -14.08 11.85
CA ILE A 43 6.17 -12.90 11.69
C ILE A 43 5.23 -13.09 10.50
N ILE A 44 5.76 -13.46 9.33
CA ILE A 44 4.97 -13.68 8.13
C ILE A 44 3.98 -14.84 8.34
N HIS A 45 4.44 -15.98 8.83
CA HIS A 45 3.56 -17.13 9.12
C HIS A 45 2.47 -16.78 10.14
N THR A 46 2.77 -15.95 11.15
CA THR A 46 1.76 -15.49 12.12
C THR A 46 0.63 -14.74 11.41
N TRP A 47 0.95 -13.83 10.51
CA TRP A 47 -0.07 -13.10 9.76
C TRP A 47 -0.93 -14.00 8.87
N TYR A 48 -0.32 -14.94 8.17
CA TYR A 48 -1.03 -15.78 7.20
C TYR A 48 -1.65 -17.04 7.77
N ARG A 49 -1.10 -17.56 8.88
CA ARG A 49 -1.47 -18.86 9.44
C ARG A 49 -1.67 -18.87 10.96
N GLY A 50 -1.57 -17.73 11.62
CA GLY A 50 -1.62 -17.62 13.09
C GLY A 50 -3.03 -17.74 13.69
N ASN A 51 -4.07 -17.75 12.88
CA ASN A 51 -5.45 -17.93 13.35
C ASN A 51 -5.95 -19.34 12.98
N GLU A 52 -5.61 -20.31 13.81
CA GLU A 52 -6.01 -21.72 13.62
C GLU A 52 -5.62 -22.28 12.24
N GLY A 53 -4.43 -21.94 11.75
CA GLY A 53 -3.92 -22.33 10.43
C GLY A 53 -4.36 -21.42 9.28
N GLY A 54 -5.18 -20.40 9.54
CA GLY A 54 -5.63 -19.40 8.58
C GLY A 54 -5.09 -18.01 8.87
N PRO A 55 -5.39 -17.03 8.01
CA PRO A 55 -4.93 -15.67 8.14
C PRO A 55 -5.56 -14.97 9.35
N MET A 56 -4.81 -14.01 9.90
CA MET A 56 -5.30 -13.16 10.97
C MET A 56 -6.55 -12.38 10.52
N ALA A 57 -7.54 -12.27 11.39
CA ALA A 57 -8.89 -11.78 11.06
C ALA A 57 -8.91 -10.37 10.45
N LYS A 58 -7.93 -9.52 10.80
CA LYS A 58 -7.85 -8.12 10.32
C LYS A 58 -6.74 -7.91 9.28
N MET A 59 -6.21 -8.98 8.68
CA MET A 59 -5.10 -8.90 7.75
C MET A 59 -5.39 -8.02 6.52
N THR A 60 -6.61 -8.06 6.00
CA THR A 60 -7.05 -7.23 4.87
C THR A 60 -7.89 -6.01 5.29
N LYS A 61 -7.69 -5.51 6.51
CA LYS A 61 -8.36 -4.31 7.00
C LYS A 61 -7.66 -3.04 6.52
N PHE A 62 -6.33 -3.05 6.53
CA PHE A 62 -5.49 -1.93 6.12
C PHE A 62 -4.82 -2.24 4.78
N SER A 63 -4.63 -1.22 3.96
CA SER A 63 -3.92 -1.34 2.69
C SER A 63 -2.52 -1.91 2.88
N SER A 64 -2.12 -2.87 2.04
CA SER A 64 -0.83 -3.54 2.17
C SER A 64 -0.28 -4.02 0.83
N TRP A 65 1.05 -4.14 0.74
CA TRP A 65 1.76 -4.65 -0.44
C TRP A 65 2.56 -5.92 -0.13
N ASN A 66 1.91 -6.87 0.55
CA ASN A 66 2.60 -8.01 1.16
C ASN A 66 3.27 -8.95 0.16
N ALA A 67 2.67 -9.17 -1.03
CA ALA A 67 3.29 -10.02 -2.05
C ALA A 67 4.58 -9.39 -2.61
N ASP A 68 4.57 -8.07 -2.83
CA ASP A 68 5.77 -7.32 -3.22
C ASP A 68 6.83 -7.36 -2.12
N ALA A 69 6.43 -7.22 -0.86
CA ALA A 69 7.34 -7.27 0.28
C ALA A 69 7.99 -8.65 0.44
N VAL A 70 7.24 -9.75 0.30
CA VAL A 70 7.78 -11.12 0.37
C VAL A 70 8.72 -11.40 -0.78
N LEU A 71 8.40 -10.94 -2.01
CA LEU A 71 9.33 -11.01 -3.14
C LEU A 71 10.59 -10.17 -2.87
N GLY A 72 10.44 -8.95 -2.35
CA GLY A 72 11.55 -8.08 -1.98
C GLY A 72 12.47 -8.68 -0.91
N ARG A 73 11.91 -9.47 0.01
CA ARG A 73 12.68 -10.28 0.93
C ARG A 73 13.50 -11.35 0.21
N TYR A 74 12.85 -12.13 -0.66
CA TYR A 74 13.53 -13.16 -1.45
C TYR A 74 14.70 -12.58 -2.26
N MET A 75 14.55 -11.39 -2.80
CA MET A 75 15.62 -10.71 -3.56
C MET A 75 16.85 -10.38 -2.72
N VAL A 76 16.74 -10.41 -1.38
CA VAL A 76 17.84 -10.18 -0.43
C VAL A 76 18.42 -11.50 0.08
N ASP A 77 17.58 -12.43 0.55
CA ASP A 77 18.02 -13.64 1.24
C ASP A 77 18.10 -14.88 0.34
N GLY A 78 17.52 -14.84 -0.88
CA GLY A 78 17.51 -15.95 -1.82
C GLY A 78 16.72 -17.18 -1.35
N ASN A 79 15.93 -17.07 -0.27
CA ASN A 79 15.19 -18.20 0.29
C ASN A 79 13.99 -18.58 -0.56
N LYS A 80 14.26 -19.37 -1.61
CA LYS A 80 13.25 -19.85 -2.55
C LYS A 80 12.22 -20.78 -1.91
N GLU A 81 12.64 -21.61 -0.95
CA GLU A 81 11.74 -22.54 -0.26
C GLU A 81 10.65 -21.79 0.48
N PHE A 82 11.03 -20.78 1.26
CA PHE A 82 10.06 -19.93 1.95
C PHE A 82 9.14 -19.18 0.97
N LEU A 83 9.70 -18.64 -0.12
CA LEU A 83 8.89 -17.95 -1.13
C LEU A 83 7.80 -18.88 -1.69
N LEU A 84 8.18 -20.12 -2.06
CA LEU A 84 7.26 -21.12 -2.62
C LEU A 84 6.19 -21.54 -1.59
N ASP A 85 6.56 -21.69 -0.33
CA ASP A 85 5.62 -21.99 0.76
C ASP A 85 4.54 -20.91 0.90
N MET A 86 4.87 -19.66 0.63
CA MET A 86 3.95 -18.52 0.78
C MET A 86 3.04 -18.27 -0.42
N VAL A 87 3.30 -18.83 -1.60
CA VAL A 87 2.58 -18.48 -2.84
C VAL A 87 1.06 -18.57 -2.69
N LYS A 88 0.55 -19.69 -2.14
CA LYS A 88 -0.89 -19.91 -1.97
C LYS A 88 -1.54 -18.87 -1.05
N ASP A 89 -0.84 -18.49 0.00
CA ASP A 89 -1.31 -17.51 0.96
C ASP A 89 -1.38 -16.11 0.34
N LEU A 90 -0.36 -15.75 -0.44
CA LEU A 90 -0.30 -14.47 -1.16
C LEU A 90 -1.40 -14.37 -2.23
N GLU A 91 -1.63 -15.44 -3.00
CA GLU A 91 -2.75 -15.49 -3.95
C GLU A 91 -4.11 -15.39 -3.27
N ALA A 92 -4.28 -16.08 -2.14
CA ALA A 92 -5.52 -16.02 -1.36
C ALA A 92 -5.78 -14.63 -0.77
N GLU A 93 -4.73 -13.92 -0.32
CA GLU A 93 -4.84 -12.54 0.12
C GLU A 93 -5.24 -11.62 -1.05
N TYR A 94 -4.58 -11.74 -2.19
CA TYR A 94 -4.92 -10.97 -3.38
C TYR A 94 -6.38 -11.15 -3.78
N ALA A 95 -6.86 -12.39 -3.80
CA ALA A 95 -8.25 -12.71 -4.11
C ALA A 95 -9.25 -12.13 -3.09
N ARG A 96 -8.87 -12.04 -1.79
CA ARG A 96 -9.70 -11.36 -0.79
C ARG A 96 -9.87 -9.88 -1.09
N TRP A 97 -8.77 -9.18 -1.44
CA TRP A 97 -8.82 -7.77 -1.84
C TRP A 97 -9.72 -7.57 -3.06
N GLU A 98 -9.61 -8.42 -4.09
CA GLU A 98 -10.50 -8.37 -5.26
C GLU A 98 -11.96 -8.52 -4.87
N LYS A 99 -12.26 -9.46 -3.99
CA LYS A 99 -13.63 -9.75 -3.55
C LYS A 99 -14.24 -8.61 -2.75
N THR A 100 -13.46 -7.94 -1.91
CA THR A 100 -13.99 -6.99 -0.92
C THR A 100 -13.84 -5.54 -1.33
N ASN A 101 -12.79 -5.17 -2.08
CA ASN A 101 -12.42 -3.78 -2.31
C ASN A 101 -12.42 -3.36 -3.78
N ARG A 102 -12.76 -4.26 -4.70
CA ARG A 102 -12.81 -3.90 -6.12
C ARG A 102 -14.10 -3.17 -6.46
N LEU A 103 -13.95 -2.02 -7.11
CA LEU A 103 -15.06 -1.21 -7.63
C LEU A 103 -15.54 -1.73 -9.00
N PRO A 104 -16.78 -1.40 -9.41
CA PRO A 104 -17.29 -1.75 -10.73
C PRO A 104 -16.43 -1.25 -11.90
N ASN A 105 -15.75 -0.12 -11.74
CA ASN A 105 -14.84 0.45 -12.73
C ASN A 105 -13.46 -0.23 -12.79
N GLY A 106 -13.23 -1.25 -11.96
CA GLY A 106 -12.01 -2.05 -11.92
C GLY A 106 -10.92 -1.55 -10.97
N LEU A 107 -11.01 -0.31 -10.46
CA LEU A 107 -10.13 0.20 -9.41
C LEU A 107 -10.48 -0.42 -8.05
N TYR A 108 -9.61 -0.19 -7.07
CA TYR A 108 -9.82 -0.60 -5.69
C TYR A 108 -10.09 0.59 -4.80
N TRP A 109 -11.01 0.42 -3.86
CA TRP A 109 -11.33 1.44 -2.86
C TRP A 109 -10.65 1.14 -1.52
N GLN A 110 -10.41 2.20 -0.74
CA GLN A 110 -10.07 2.12 0.66
C GLN A 110 -10.60 3.36 1.39
N GLY A 111 -10.87 3.21 2.69
CA GLY A 111 -11.09 4.36 3.56
C GLY A 111 -9.76 5.02 3.94
N ASP A 112 -9.76 6.31 4.14
CA ASP A 112 -8.58 7.10 4.52
C ASP A 112 -7.90 6.55 5.79
N VAL A 113 -8.67 6.26 6.84
CA VAL A 113 -8.18 5.66 8.10
C VAL A 113 -7.46 4.33 7.87
N GLN A 114 -7.99 3.46 7.00
CA GLN A 114 -7.40 2.17 6.70
C GLN A 114 -6.26 2.26 5.68
N ASP A 115 -6.07 3.43 5.12
CA ASP A 115 -4.98 3.73 4.18
C ASP A 115 -3.82 4.49 4.87
N GLY A 116 -3.87 4.62 6.20
CA GLY A 116 -2.87 5.35 6.99
C GLY A 116 -2.99 6.88 6.89
N MET A 117 -4.17 7.40 6.56
CA MET A 117 -4.43 8.82 6.34
C MET A 117 -5.70 9.26 7.09
N GLU A 118 -5.68 9.23 8.42
CA GLU A 118 -6.85 9.37 9.29
C GLU A 118 -7.68 10.64 9.07
N GLU A 119 -7.04 11.73 8.64
CA GLU A 119 -7.68 13.01 8.33
C GLU A 119 -7.23 13.57 6.97
N SER A 120 -7.27 12.75 5.97
CA SER A 120 -6.97 13.12 4.59
C SER A 120 -8.01 14.12 4.04
N ILE A 121 -7.54 15.15 3.34
CA ILE A 121 -8.43 16.11 2.65
C ILE A 121 -9.24 15.37 1.59
N SER A 122 -8.60 14.47 0.83
CA SER A 122 -9.28 13.68 -0.21
C SER A 122 -10.16 12.57 0.36
N GLY A 123 -10.01 12.23 1.63
CA GLY A 123 -10.73 11.16 2.31
C GLY A 123 -12.22 11.46 2.46
N GLY A 124 -12.77 11.09 3.52
CA GLY A 124 -14.19 11.29 3.81
C GLY A 124 -14.60 10.35 4.91
N ARG A 125 -13.63 10.02 5.70
CA ARG A 125 -13.70 9.13 6.86
C ARG A 125 -14.56 7.90 6.61
N ARG A 126 -13.94 6.78 6.22
CA ARG A 126 -14.61 5.51 5.88
C ARG A 126 -15.42 5.49 4.59
N LYS A 127 -15.28 6.50 3.73
CA LYS A 127 -15.87 6.45 2.38
C LYS A 127 -15.05 5.54 1.48
N GLN A 128 -15.74 4.86 0.59
CA GLN A 128 -15.15 3.92 -0.37
C GLN A 128 -14.67 4.66 -1.62
N TYR A 129 -13.52 5.31 -1.50
CA TYR A 129 -12.93 6.06 -2.60
C TYR A 129 -11.78 5.29 -3.25
N ALA A 130 -11.61 5.44 -4.57
CA ALA A 130 -10.46 4.90 -5.27
C ALA A 130 -9.23 5.78 -4.96
N ARG A 131 -8.27 5.21 -4.23
CA ARG A 131 -7.10 5.94 -3.75
C ARG A 131 -5.83 5.48 -4.45
N PRO A 132 -4.87 6.37 -4.74
CA PRO A 132 -3.59 6.02 -5.34
C PRO A 132 -2.87 4.90 -4.57
N THR A 133 -2.93 4.90 -3.26
CA THR A 133 -2.26 3.94 -2.36
C THR A 133 -2.70 2.51 -2.63
N ILE A 134 -3.96 2.18 -2.36
CA ILE A 134 -4.46 0.80 -2.51
C ILE A 134 -4.31 0.29 -3.95
N ASN A 135 -4.52 1.15 -4.95
CA ASN A 135 -4.37 0.76 -6.35
C ASN A 135 -2.92 0.47 -6.72
N SER A 136 -1.96 1.25 -6.20
CA SER A 136 -0.53 0.98 -6.37
C SER A 136 -0.10 -0.31 -5.66
N TYR A 137 -0.62 -0.58 -4.46
CA TYR A 137 -0.34 -1.82 -3.73
C TYR A 137 -0.88 -3.03 -4.47
N MET A 138 -2.09 -2.97 -5.00
CA MET A 138 -2.65 -4.05 -5.81
C MET A 138 -1.88 -4.27 -7.11
N TYR A 139 -1.38 -3.21 -7.74
CA TYR A 139 -0.46 -3.31 -8.88
C TYR A 139 0.85 -3.99 -8.47
N GLY A 140 1.51 -3.52 -7.40
CA GLY A 140 2.76 -4.09 -6.90
C GLY A 140 2.62 -5.57 -6.54
N ASN A 141 1.54 -5.93 -5.83
CA ASN A 141 1.23 -7.32 -5.49
C ASN A 141 1.01 -8.19 -6.73
N ALA A 142 0.26 -7.70 -7.73
CA ALA A 142 0.06 -8.44 -8.98
C ALA A 142 1.36 -8.63 -9.74
N LYS A 143 2.18 -7.59 -9.84
CA LYS A 143 3.50 -7.66 -10.48
C LYS A 143 4.43 -8.64 -9.77
N ALA A 144 4.45 -8.64 -8.44
CA ALA A 144 5.22 -9.59 -7.65
C ALA A 144 4.78 -11.04 -7.89
N LEU A 145 3.46 -11.30 -7.85
CA LEU A 145 2.92 -12.64 -8.14
C LEU A 145 3.23 -13.10 -9.57
N SER A 146 3.16 -12.20 -10.56
CA SER A 146 3.57 -12.49 -11.93
C SER A 146 5.04 -12.88 -12.02
N LEU A 147 5.94 -12.13 -11.38
CA LEU A 147 7.37 -12.44 -11.35
C LEU A 147 7.67 -13.77 -10.63
N ILE A 148 6.96 -14.05 -9.54
CA ILE A 148 7.06 -15.35 -8.84
C ILE A 148 6.64 -16.48 -9.80
N GLY A 149 5.56 -16.33 -10.55
CA GLY A 149 5.15 -17.29 -11.58
C GLY A 149 6.24 -17.55 -12.63
N ILE A 150 6.87 -16.49 -13.15
CA ILE A 150 7.99 -16.61 -14.10
C ILE A 150 9.16 -17.38 -13.46
N MET A 151 9.55 -17.04 -12.23
CA MET A 151 10.68 -17.65 -11.52
C MET A 151 10.44 -19.12 -11.17
N THR A 152 9.19 -19.52 -11.01
CA THR A 152 8.79 -20.89 -10.66
C THR A 152 8.40 -21.75 -11.86
N GLY A 153 8.31 -21.14 -13.04
CA GLY A 153 7.84 -21.82 -14.26
C GLY A 153 6.32 -22.02 -14.31
N ASP A 154 5.56 -21.32 -13.46
CA ASP A 154 4.09 -21.33 -13.52
C ASP A 154 3.60 -20.24 -14.49
N GLU A 155 3.53 -20.61 -15.78
CA GLU A 155 3.10 -19.71 -16.85
C GLU A 155 1.67 -19.21 -16.64
N GLY A 156 0.79 -20.04 -16.06
CA GLY A 156 -0.59 -19.68 -15.77
C GLY A 156 -0.67 -18.55 -14.74
N MET A 157 0.08 -18.67 -13.64
CA MET A 157 0.20 -17.62 -12.61
C MET A 157 0.85 -16.38 -13.20
N ALA A 158 1.95 -16.51 -13.94
CA ALA A 158 2.68 -15.40 -14.54
C ALA A 158 1.75 -14.55 -15.43
N MET A 159 1.03 -15.20 -16.33
CA MET A 159 0.09 -14.54 -17.25
C MET A 159 -1.11 -13.92 -16.51
N LYS A 160 -1.75 -14.66 -15.61
CA LYS A 160 -2.91 -14.20 -14.82
C LYS A 160 -2.61 -12.90 -14.10
N TYR A 161 -1.51 -12.84 -13.37
CA TYR A 161 -1.16 -11.66 -12.59
C TYR A 161 -0.49 -10.56 -13.41
N GLY A 162 0.20 -10.90 -14.48
CA GLY A 162 0.68 -9.91 -15.46
C GLY A 162 -0.47 -9.10 -16.06
N LEU A 163 -1.50 -9.77 -16.56
CA LEU A 163 -2.69 -9.10 -17.10
C LEU A 163 -3.43 -8.23 -16.04
N LYS A 164 -3.45 -8.68 -14.77
CA LYS A 164 -4.02 -7.87 -13.68
C LYS A 164 -3.19 -6.61 -13.44
N ALA A 165 -1.88 -6.73 -13.39
CA ALA A 165 -0.98 -5.59 -13.22
C ALA A 165 -1.16 -4.57 -14.36
N ASP A 166 -1.15 -5.01 -15.61
CA ASP A 166 -1.34 -4.15 -16.78
C ASP A 166 -2.70 -3.44 -16.76
N SER A 167 -3.75 -4.16 -16.37
CA SER A 167 -5.08 -3.58 -16.23
C SER A 167 -5.12 -2.49 -15.16
N ILE A 168 -4.54 -2.74 -13.97
CA ILE A 168 -4.51 -1.74 -12.90
C ILE A 168 -3.66 -0.54 -13.31
N LYS A 169 -2.51 -0.76 -13.93
CA LYS A 169 -1.65 0.32 -14.45
C LYS A 169 -2.44 1.25 -15.36
N THR A 170 -3.12 0.68 -16.36
CA THR A 170 -3.95 1.44 -17.29
C THR A 170 -5.02 2.25 -16.56
N LEU A 171 -5.76 1.59 -15.65
CA LEU A 171 -6.83 2.25 -14.91
C LEU A 171 -6.32 3.38 -14.00
N VAL A 172 -5.18 3.20 -13.34
CA VAL A 172 -4.57 4.24 -12.50
C VAL A 172 -4.14 5.43 -13.35
N GLN A 173 -3.47 5.18 -14.48
CA GLN A 173 -3.01 6.23 -15.38
C GLN A 173 -4.16 7.00 -16.04
N ASP A 174 -5.26 6.32 -16.36
CA ASP A 174 -6.39 6.93 -17.06
C ASP A 174 -7.36 7.65 -16.11
N LYS A 175 -7.55 7.12 -14.89
CA LYS A 175 -8.62 7.56 -14.00
C LYS A 175 -8.13 8.34 -12.78
N LEU A 176 -6.94 8.02 -12.24
CA LEU A 176 -6.44 8.71 -11.05
C LEU A 176 -5.46 9.85 -11.38
N TRP A 177 -5.00 9.94 -12.63
CA TRP A 177 -4.17 11.07 -13.05
C TRP A 177 -5.05 12.28 -13.38
N ASN A 178 -4.98 13.30 -12.53
CA ASN A 178 -5.59 14.58 -12.80
C ASN A 178 -4.71 15.37 -13.78
N THR A 179 -5.23 15.65 -14.98
CA THR A 179 -4.47 16.33 -16.07
C THR A 179 -4.26 17.81 -15.79
N ASP A 180 -5.14 18.43 -15.01
CA ASP A 180 -5.05 19.86 -14.69
C ASP A 180 -4.06 20.10 -13.56
N HIS A 181 -4.07 19.21 -12.58
CA HIS A 181 -3.15 19.25 -11.45
C HIS A 181 -1.81 18.54 -11.72
N HIS A 182 -1.71 17.74 -12.79
CA HIS A 182 -0.54 16.91 -13.10
C HIS A 182 -0.12 16.02 -11.92
N PHE A 183 -1.09 15.32 -11.32
CA PHE A 183 -0.87 14.53 -10.12
C PHE A 183 -1.83 13.34 -10.03
N PHE A 184 -1.42 12.26 -9.34
CA PHE A 184 -2.34 11.17 -9.01
C PHE A 184 -3.17 11.53 -7.79
N GLU A 185 -4.48 11.54 -7.94
CA GLU A 185 -5.41 11.96 -6.92
C GLU A 185 -6.44 10.88 -6.58
N THR A 186 -7.01 10.99 -5.41
CA THR A 186 -8.16 10.16 -5.01
C THR A 186 -9.36 10.47 -5.88
N MET A 187 -10.08 9.43 -6.31
CA MET A 187 -11.32 9.57 -7.06
C MET A 187 -12.52 9.29 -6.16
N ARG A 188 -13.41 10.28 -6.06
CA ARG A 188 -14.67 10.25 -5.31
C ARG A 188 -15.83 9.98 -6.28
N GLY A 189 -16.26 8.70 -6.40
CA GLY A 189 -17.15 8.31 -7.48
C GLY A 189 -16.44 8.42 -8.83
N ASP A 190 -16.92 9.30 -9.70
CA ASP A 190 -16.35 9.55 -11.03
C ASP A 190 -15.56 10.87 -11.12
N ALA A 191 -15.39 11.59 -10.01
CA ALA A 191 -14.70 12.87 -9.96
C ALA A 191 -13.41 12.79 -9.15
N SER A 192 -12.39 13.57 -9.56
CA SER A 192 -11.18 13.78 -8.74
C SER A 192 -11.52 14.51 -7.45
N ALA A 193 -10.74 14.26 -6.41
CA ALA A 193 -10.85 14.96 -5.14
C ALA A 193 -10.26 16.38 -5.18
N GLU A 194 -9.61 16.75 -6.29
CA GLU A 194 -9.02 18.07 -6.52
C GLU A 194 -8.01 18.51 -5.46
N VAL A 195 -7.26 17.55 -4.94
CA VAL A 195 -6.19 17.82 -3.97
C VAL A 195 -5.02 16.90 -4.19
N ARG A 196 -3.80 17.48 -4.21
CA ARG A 196 -2.57 16.70 -4.19
C ARG A 196 -2.25 16.31 -2.76
N GLU A 197 -2.15 15.01 -2.52
CA GLU A 197 -1.69 14.44 -1.26
C GLU A 197 -0.49 13.51 -1.51
N ALA A 198 0.39 13.36 -0.53
CA ALA A 198 1.63 12.59 -0.66
C ALA A 198 1.41 11.14 -1.14
N ILE A 199 0.23 10.57 -0.88
CA ILE A 199 -0.17 9.25 -1.40
C ILE A 199 -0.16 9.19 -2.94
N GLY A 200 -0.28 10.32 -3.62
CA GLY A 200 -0.17 10.40 -5.07
C GLY A 200 1.24 10.12 -5.61
N TYR A 201 2.27 10.03 -4.75
CA TYR A 201 3.61 9.58 -5.13
C TYR A 201 3.79 8.06 -5.02
N ILE A 202 2.91 7.34 -4.34
CA ILE A 202 3.00 5.89 -4.14
C ILE A 202 3.05 5.08 -5.45
N PRO A 203 2.39 5.48 -6.56
CA PRO A 203 2.54 4.79 -7.84
C PRO A 203 4.00 4.64 -8.30
N TRP A 204 4.87 5.64 -8.05
CA TRP A 204 6.29 5.54 -8.42
C TRP A 204 7.08 4.54 -7.58
N TYR A 205 6.69 4.30 -6.34
CA TYR A 205 7.33 3.28 -5.51
C TYR A 205 7.32 1.88 -6.18
N PHE A 206 6.24 1.59 -6.91
CA PHE A 206 6.08 0.32 -7.64
C PHE A 206 6.46 0.41 -9.12
N ASN A 207 7.03 1.53 -9.59
CA ASN A 207 7.29 1.79 -11.00
C ASN A 207 6.02 1.64 -11.87
N LEU A 208 4.86 2.08 -11.36
CA LEU A 208 3.59 1.98 -12.05
C LEU A 208 3.50 2.95 -13.23
N PRO A 209 3.77 4.27 -13.08
CA PRO A 209 3.62 5.21 -14.18
C PRO A 209 4.65 4.96 -15.29
N ASP A 210 4.26 5.23 -16.52
CA ASP A 210 5.19 5.22 -17.65
C ASP A 210 6.28 6.27 -17.47
N ALA A 211 7.49 5.95 -17.94
CA ALA A 211 8.62 6.87 -17.92
C ALA A 211 8.44 7.98 -18.98
N SER A 212 7.58 8.95 -18.68
CA SER A 212 7.28 10.06 -19.59
C SER A 212 7.21 11.39 -18.84
N SER A 213 7.43 12.50 -19.55
CA SER A 213 7.29 13.85 -19.01
C SER A 213 5.88 14.15 -18.52
N LYS A 214 4.86 13.46 -19.06
CA LYS A 214 3.47 13.57 -18.62
C LYS A 214 3.34 13.35 -17.11
N TYR A 215 4.01 12.32 -16.58
CA TYR A 215 3.89 11.95 -15.16
C TYR A 215 5.00 12.57 -14.30
N THR A 216 6.23 12.63 -14.82
CA THR A 216 7.37 13.11 -14.01
C THR A 216 7.25 14.57 -13.60
N VAL A 217 6.41 15.36 -14.25
CA VAL A 217 6.12 16.74 -13.85
C VAL A 217 5.62 16.86 -12.42
N ALA A 218 4.95 15.85 -11.88
CA ALA A 218 4.45 15.80 -10.51
C ALA A 218 5.56 16.01 -9.45
N TRP A 219 6.80 15.59 -9.76
CA TRP A 219 7.91 15.71 -8.82
C TRP A 219 8.35 17.17 -8.56
N LYS A 220 7.90 18.14 -9.37
CA LYS A 220 8.13 19.57 -9.13
C LYS A 220 7.46 20.03 -7.81
N GLU A 221 6.34 19.43 -7.45
CA GLU A 221 5.59 19.78 -6.25
C GLU A 221 6.34 19.43 -4.95
N VAL A 222 7.29 18.47 -5.01
CA VAL A 222 8.13 18.11 -3.84
C VAL A 222 8.97 19.28 -3.36
N MET A 223 9.48 20.10 -4.29
CA MET A 223 10.36 21.24 -3.99
C MET A 223 9.61 22.57 -3.93
N ASP A 224 8.34 22.59 -4.25
CA ASP A 224 7.53 23.82 -4.21
C ASP A 224 7.06 24.08 -2.76
N GLU A 225 7.36 25.27 -2.23
CA GLU A 225 6.94 25.70 -0.91
C GLU A 225 5.42 25.81 -0.75
N LYS A 226 4.67 25.99 -1.83
CA LYS A 226 3.21 25.90 -1.87
C LYS A 226 2.71 24.50 -2.15
N GLY A 227 3.58 23.63 -2.62
CA GLY A 227 3.37 22.21 -2.79
C GLY A 227 3.63 21.44 -1.50
N PHE A 228 4.61 20.56 -1.50
CA PHE A 228 4.91 19.68 -0.36
C PHE A 228 6.14 20.11 0.46
N SER A 229 6.94 21.07 -0.01
CA SER A 229 8.17 21.46 0.68
C SER A 229 7.87 22.18 2.00
N ALA A 230 8.50 21.73 3.09
CA ALA A 230 8.46 22.37 4.40
C ALA A 230 9.84 22.25 5.09
N PRO A 231 10.14 23.10 6.10
CA PRO A 231 11.48 23.18 6.70
C PRO A 231 12.03 21.87 7.26
N TYR A 232 11.16 20.97 7.70
CA TYR A 232 11.56 19.71 8.37
C TYR A 232 11.17 18.45 7.60
N GLY A 233 10.69 18.59 6.36
CA GLY A 233 10.31 17.46 5.50
C GLY A 233 9.13 17.79 4.61
N LEU A 234 8.55 16.76 4.00
CA LEU A 234 7.39 16.94 3.14
C LEU A 234 6.09 16.94 3.95
N THR A 235 5.14 17.76 3.54
CA THR A 235 3.78 17.72 4.09
C THR A 235 2.97 16.58 3.46
N THR A 236 1.93 16.13 4.15
CA THR A 236 1.05 15.05 3.66
C THR A 236 0.06 15.52 2.59
N ALA A 237 -0.23 16.83 2.55
CA ALA A 237 -1.03 17.47 1.51
C ALA A 237 -0.34 18.74 1.03
N GLU A 238 -0.66 19.19 -0.20
CA GLU A 238 -0.13 20.43 -0.73
C GLU A 238 -0.54 21.64 0.12
N ARG A 239 0.42 22.50 0.42
CA ARG A 239 0.22 23.65 1.32
C ARG A 239 -0.65 24.75 0.75
N ARG A 240 -0.85 24.79 -0.57
CA ARG A 240 -1.73 25.77 -1.22
C ARG A 240 -3.21 25.44 -1.11
N HIS A 241 -3.57 24.20 -0.73
CA HIS A 241 -4.95 23.80 -0.65
C HIS A 241 -5.68 24.55 0.47
N PRO A 242 -6.91 25.06 0.27
CA PRO A 242 -7.63 25.86 1.26
C PRO A 242 -7.89 25.13 2.60
N GLU A 243 -7.99 23.81 2.56
CA GLU A 243 -8.20 22.96 3.74
C GLU A 243 -6.88 22.47 4.37
N PHE A 244 -5.72 22.89 3.84
CA PHE A 244 -4.44 22.55 4.45
C PHE A 244 -4.32 23.10 5.86
N ARG A 245 -3.85 22.28 6.78
CA ARG A 245 -3.64 22.68 8.20
C ARG A 245 -2.26 22.19 8.65
N THR A 246 -1.64 22.98 9.52
CA THR A 246 -0.34 22.66 10.14
C THR A 246 -0.46 21.91 11.46
N HIS A 247 -1.68 21.66 11.92
CA HIS A 247 -1.98 20.96 13.16
C HIS A 247 -3.31 20.22 12.99
N GLY A 248 -3.44 19.13 13.69
CA GLY A 248 -4.57 18.22 13.60
C GLY A 248 -4.11 16.79 13.34
N VAL A 249 -4.92 15.85 13.72
CA VAL A 249 -4.68 14.42 13.46
C VAL A 249 -4.75 14.20 11.95
N GLY A 250 -3.74 13.68 11.32
CA GLY A 250 -3.72 13.33 9.89
C GLY A 250 -2.81 14.14 8.99
N CYS A 251 -2.57 15.41 9.25
CA CYS A 251 -1.57 16.17 8.48
C CYS A 251 -0.12 15.86 8.91
N LEU A 252 0.07 15.22 10.04
CA LEU A 252 1.38 14.97 10.66
C LEU A 252 1.83 13.52 10.58
N LEU A 253 1.01 12.60 10.13
CA LEU A 253 1.20 11.18 10.42
C LEU A 253 2.18 10.45 9.49
N TYR A 254 2.71 11.10 8.47
CA TYR A 254 3.79 10.49 7.70
C TYR A 254 5.19 10.77 8.27
N THR A 255 5.28 11.56 9.30
CA THR A 255 6.59 11.96 9.83
C THR A 255 6.92 11.42 11.19
N SER A 256 6.20 10.52 11.73
CA SER A 256 6.55 9.86 12.97
C SER A 256 5.41 9.64 13.88
N ASP A 257 4.88 9.18 14.50
CA ASP A 257 4.11 9.00 15.73
C ASP A 257 2.59 8.85 15.57
N ALA A 258 2.14 7.97 14.64
CA ALA A 258 0.92 7.22 14.89
C ALA A 258 1.06 6.26 16.11
N ALA A 259 2.24 6.25 16.74
CA ALA A 259 2.57 5.38 17.87
C ALA A 259 2.32 6.03 19.24
N ASP A 260 2.16 7.33 19.32
CA ASP A 260 2.11 8.05 20.60
C ASP A 260 0.71 8.54 21.03
N GLU A 261 -0.37 8.14 20.34
CA GLU A 261 -1.73 8.40 20.80
C GLU A 261 -2.53 7.14 21.12
#